data_a925646d31968289af18041f4ac8df4c
#
_entry.id   a925646d31968289af18041f4ac8df4c
#
_cell.length_a   1.000
_cell.length_b   1.000
_cell.length_c   1.000
_cell.angle_alpha   90.00
_cell.angle_beta   90.00
_cell.angle_gamma   90.00
#
_symmetry.space_group_name_H-M   'P 1'
#
loop_
_entity.id
_entity.type
_entity.pdbx_description
1 polymer ?
#
loop_
_entity_poly.entity_id
_entity_poly.type
_entity_poly.pdbx_seq_one_letter_code
_entity_poly.pdbx_strand_id
1 'polypeptide(L)'
;MEKQVTMQHSSSAMIIVGFASIAISFLIYSKYDYDAAITPNAVPFLERMALGMYAVLLLSFGAIGYGLYRFFQAKIAQSNNSISSIIANSINNKRSKQIFVASAIGYGIFFSLTSGILVYQPEVIFSEHYGLKIPSAYITPCCGPPGYMPSIVAAFTEHLGLKIIPVNLVLQVTVSFLVGLNFAIASKAFLIYKKEGGMGTFGAVTGLFIACPACAGT
;
A
#
# COMPACT_ATOMS: atom_id res chain seq x y z
N MET A 1 -32.74 -6.03 10.04
CA MET A 1 -31.96 -7.03 9.30
C MET A 1 -31.62 -6.54 7.88
N GLU A 2 -32.57 -6.09 7.11
CA GLU A 2 -32.42 -5.65 5.72
C GLU A 2 -31.36 -4.54 5.51
N LYS A 3 -31.34 -3.51 6.35
CA LYS A 3 -30.40 -2.39 6.28
C LYS A 3 -28.94 -2.82 6.53
N GLN A 4 -28.69 -3.89 7.26
CA GLN A 4 -27.34 -4.42 7.50
C GLN A 4 -26.83 -5.26 6.32
N VAL A 5 -27.70 -6.02 5.68
CA VAL A 5 -27.37 -6.83 4.49
C VAL A 5 -27.02 -5.90 3.33
N THR A 6 -27.78 -4.84 3.10
CA THR A 6 -27.50 -3.82 2.07
C THR A 6 -26.19 -3.07 2.35
N MET A 7 -25.86 -2.76 3.61
CA MET A 7 -24.62 -2.11 3.96
C MET A 7 -23.38 -3.01 3.73
N GLN A 8 -23.49 -4.30 4.00
CA GLN A 8 -22.42 -5.27 3.76
C GLN A 8 -22.19 -5.48 2.26
N HIS A 9 -23.26 -5.59 1.47
CA HIS A 9 -23.16 -5.76 0.02
C HIS A 9 -22.50 -4.53 -0.64
N SER A 10 -22.91 -3.34 -0.24
CA SER A 10 -22.33 -2.07 -0.74
C SER A 10 -20.83 -1.93 -0.39
N SER A 11 -20.40 -2.34 0.81
CA SER A 11 -18.98 -2.26 1.19
C SER A 11 -18.10 -3.26 0.44
N SER A 12 -18.59 -4.47 0.20
CA SER A 12 -17.87 -5.46 -0.62
C SER A 12 -17.74 -5.01 -2.08
N ALA A 13 -18.81 -4.43 -2.63
CA ALA A 13 -18.77 -3.87 -3.98
C ALA A 13 -17.71 -2.75 -4.13
N MET A 14 -17.58 -1.85 -3.16
CA MET A 14 -16.56 -0.79 -3.18
C MET A 14 -15.13 -1.36 -3.20
N ILE A 15 -14.86 -2.41 -2.42
CA ILE A 15 -13.56 -3.07 -2.38
C ILE A 15 -13.25 -3.70 -3.75
N ILE A 16 -14.20 -4.45 -4.32
CA ILE A 16 -14.05 -5.11 -5.63
C ILE A 16 -13.82 -4.08 -6.73
N VAL A 17 -14.63 -3.01 -6.77
CA VAL A 17 -14.48 -1.92 -7.74
C VAL A 17 -13.13 -1.23 -7.60
N GLY A 18 -12.64 -0.99 -6.38
CA GLY A 18 -11.33 -0.41 -6.15
C GLY A 18 -10.20 -1.28 -6.72
N PHE A 19 -10.19 -2.58 -6.45
CA PHE A 19 -9.20 -3.50 -7.03
C PHE A 19 -9.30 -3.61 -8.55
N ALA A 20 -10.52 -3.70 -9.09
CA ALA A 20 -10.75 -3.73 -10.53
C ALA A 20 -10.24 -2.45 -11.21
N SER A 21 -10.47 -1.28 -10.61
CA SER A 21 -10.00 0.01 -11.14
C SER A 21 -8.46 0.08 -11.17
N ILE A 22 -7.77 -0.44 -10.14
CA ILE A 22 -6.31 -0.54 -10.14
C ILE A 22 -5.84 -1.44 -11.29
N ALA A 23 -6.39 -2.65 -11.42
CA ALA A 23 -6.02 -3.59 -12.47
C ALA A 23 -6.26 -3.02 -13.87
N ILE A 24 -7.41 -2.41 -14.10
CA ILE A 24 -7.76 -1.79 -15.39
C ILE A 24 -6.80 -0.62 -15.71
N SER A 25 -6.46 0.23 -14.73
CA SER A 25 -5.55 1.34 -14.96
C SER A 25 -4.15 0.86 -15.37
N PHE A 26 -3.64 -0.23 -14.77
CA PHE A 26 -2.38 -0.85 -15.17
C PHE A 26 -2.44 -1.41 -16.59
N LEU A 27 -3.52 -2.13 -16.95
CA LEU A 27 -3.69 -2.70 -18.29
C LEU A 27 -3.79 -1.61 -19.37
N ILE A 28 -4.54 -0.56 -19.09
CA ILE A 28 -4.66 0.57 -20.04
C ILE A 28 -3.30 1.23 -20.23
N TYR A 29 -2.61 1.56 -19.14
CA TYR A 29 -1.34 2.25 -19.23
C TYR A 29 -0.28 1.42 -19.95
N SER A 30 -0.14 0.13 -19.65
CA SER A 30 0.84 -0.76 -20.27
C SER A 30 0.65 -0.90 -21.78
N LYS A 31 -0.58 -0.76 -22.28
CA LYS A 31 -0.87 -0.78 -23.71
C LYS A 31 -0.29 0.45 -24.44
N TYR A 32 -0.41 1.62 -23.84
CA TYR A 32 0.05 2.88 -24.44
C TYR A 32 1.54 3.15 -24.20
N ASP A 33 2.12 2.63 -23.11
CA ASP A 33 3.54 2.76 -22.79
C ASP A 33 4.43 2.12 -23.87
N TYR A 34 3.99 1.02 -24.49
CA TYR A 34 4.71 0.33 -25.54
C TYR A 34 4.79 1.16 -26.84
N ASP A 35 3.71 1.83 -27.22
CA ASP A 35 3.65 2.63 -28.45
C ASP A 35 4.45 3.94 -28.35
N ALA A 36 4.61 4.48 -27.16
CA ALA A 36 5.30 5.75 -26.93
C ALA A 36 6.82 5.66 -27.05
N ALA A 37 7.40 4.49 -26.87
CA ALA A 37 8.84 4.29 -27.09
C ALA A 37 9.27 4.60 -28.54
N ILE A 38 8.30 4.74 -29.46
CA ILE A 38 8.53 4.89 -30.89
C ILE A 38 8.33 6.34 -31.37
N THR A 39 7.53 7.16 -30.68
CA THR A 39 7.19 8.53 -31.14
C THR A 39 7.38 9.61 -30.08
N PRO A 40 8.29 10.58 -30.26
CA PRO A 40 8.50 11.68 -29.30
C PRO A 40 7.24 12.52 -29.04
N ASN A 41 6.32 12.59 -30.00
CA ASN A 41 5.08 13.35 -29.87
C ASN A 41 4.07 12.71 -28.91
N ALA A 42 4.24 11.46 -28.53
CA ALA A 42 3.37 10.77 -27.56
C ALA A 42 3.71 11.10 -26.08
N VAL A 43 4.90 11.62 -25.80
CA VAL A 43 5.36 11.91 -24.43
C VAL A 43 4.41 12.84 -23.67
N PRO A 44 3.97 13.99 -24.20
CA PRO A 44 3.05 14.89 -23.48
C PRO A 44 1.67 14.27 -23.20
N PHE A 45 1.21 13.37 -24.08
CA PHE A 45 -0.03 12.61 -23.86
C PHE A 45 0.14 11.63 -22.71
N LEU A 46 1.25 10.89 -22.65
CA LEU A 46 1.54 9.93 -21.61
C LEU A 46 1.77 10.57 -20.24
N GLU A 47 2.37 11.76 -20.18
CA GLU A 47 2.50 12.49 -18.91
C GLU A 47 1.12 12.84 -18.32
N ARG A 48 0.18 13.30 -19.14
CA ARG A 48 -1.21 13.55 -18.70
C ARG A 48 -1.91 12.26 -18.27
N MET A 49 -1.70 11.19 -19.03
CA MET A 49 -2.26 9.87 -18.72
C MET A 49 -1.67 9.31 -17.41
N ALA A 50 -0.37 9.57 -17.14
CA ALA A 50 0.30 9.22 -15.89
C ALA A 50 -0.37 9.91 -14.69
N LEU A 51 -0.63 11.22 -14.76
CA LEU A 51 -1.35 11.93 -13.71
C LEU A 51 -2.75 11.35 -13.49
N GLY A 52 -3.47 11.03 -14.57
CA GLY A 52 -4.76 10.36 -14.49
C GLY A 52 -4.68 9.00 -13.79
N MET A 53 -3.67 8.19 -14.10
CA MET A 53 -3.44 6.90 -13.47
C MET A 53 -3.19 7.03 -11.96
N TYR A 54 -2.33 7.96 -11.53
CA TYR A 54 -2.09 8.19 -10.10
C TYR A 54 -3.35 8.71 -9.38
N ALA A 55 -4.15 9.57 -10.01
CA ALA A 55 -5.42 9.99 -9.46
C ALA A 55 -6.38 8.81 -9.26
N VAL A 56 -6.49 7.91 -10.25
CA VAL A 56 -7.30 6.68 -10.15
C VAL A 56 -6.77 5.77 -9.04
N LEU A 57 -5.45 5.60 -8.91
CA LEU A 57 -4.85 4.80 -7.83
C LEU A 57 -5.22 5.36 -6.45
N LEU A 58 -5.09 6.67 -6.23
CA LEU A 58 -5.43 7.30 -4.95
C LEU A 58 -6.92 7.16 -4.63
N LEU A 59 -7.81 7.38 -5.61
CA LEU A 59 -9.26 7.20 -5.44
C LEU A 59 -9.60 5.74 -5.15
N SER A 60 -8.94 4.79 -5.81
CA SER A 60 -9.13 3.36 -5.59
C SER A 60 -8.70 2.94 -4.19
N PHE A 61 -7.55 3.42 -3.69
CA PHE A 61 -7.14 3.18 -2.31
C PHE A 61 -8.12 3.80 -1.31
N GLY A 62 -8.63 5.00 -1.59
CA GLY A 62 -9.68 5.62 -0.78
C GLY A 62 -10.96 4.78 -0.73
N ALA A 63 -11.41 4.28 -1.88
CA ALA A 63 -12.59 3.43 -1.98
C ALA A 63 -12.41 2.08 -1.24
N ILE A 64 -11.25 1.43 -1.40
CA ILE A 64 -10.90 0.19 -0.69
C ILE A 64 -10.84 0.45 0.82
N GLY A 65 -10.16 1.49 1.26
CA GLY A 65 -10.03 1.84 2.69
C GLY A 65 -11.39 2.14 3.33
N TYR A 66 -12.24 2.93 2.66
CA TYR A 66 -13.58 3.23 3.12
C TYR A 66 -14.50 1.98 3.10
N GLY A 67 -14.38 1.16 2.05
CA GLY A 67 -15.11 -0.12 1.96
C GLY A 67 -14.74 -1.07 3.09
N LEU A 68 -13.44 -1.21 3.40
CA LEU A 68 -12.94 -2.01 4.53
C LEU A 68 -13.45 -1.46 5.87
N TYR A 69 -13.38 -0.15 6.07
CA TYR A 69 -13.88 0.49 7.29
C TYR A 69 -15.37 0.17 7.51
N ARG A 70 -16.21 0.34 6.48
CA ARG A 70 -17.65 0.01 6.55
C ARG A 70 -17.89 -1.48 6.77
N PHE A 71 -17.11 -2.34 6.13
CA PHE A 71 -17.19 -3.78 6.30
C PHE A 71 -16.90 -4.19 7.76
N PHE A 72 -15.84 -3.66 8.36
CA PHE A 72 -15.52 -3.94 9.76
C PHE A 72 -16.60 -3.41 10.71
N GLN A 73 -17.16 -2.23 10.48
CA GLN A 73 -18.24 -1.69 11.29
C GLN A 73 -19.50 -2.59 11.22
N ALA A 74 -19.86 -3.07 10.05
CA ALA A 74 -20.99 -3.98 9.88
C ALA A 74 -20.76 -5.33 10.62
N LYS A 75 -19.52 -5.84 10.62
CA LYS A 75 -19.17 -7.09 11.33
C LYS A 75 -19.15 -6.93 12.85
N ILE A 76 -18.74 -5.78 13.37
CA ILE A 76 -18.81 -5.48 14.80
C ILE A 76 -20.28 -5.48 15.28
N ALA A 77 -21.18 -4.92 14.48
CA ALA A 77 -22.60 -4.86 14.82
C ALA A 77 -23.31 -6.23 14.79
N GLN A 78 -22.74 -7.20 14.10
CA GLN A 78 -23.38 -8.53 13.85
C GLN A 78 -23.16 -9.54 14.98
N SER A 79 -22.26 -9.29 15.95
CA SER A 79 -21.99 -10.13 17.15
C SER A 79 -21.93 -11.66 16.93
N ASN A 80 -21.66 -12.10 15.70
CA ASN A 80 -21.50 -13.52 15.36
C ASN A 80 -20.06 -13.96 15.67
N ASN A 81 -19.88 -15.22 16.13
CA ASN A 81 -18.58 -15.84 16.40
C ASN A 81 -17.78 -16.14 15.11
N SER A 82 -17.96 -15.39 14.04
CA SER A 82 -17.19 -15.53 12.81
C SER A 82 -15.79 -14.93 12.97
N ILE A 83 -14.80 -15.51 12.29
CA ILE A 83 -13.39 -15.03 12.29
C ILE A 83 -13.33 -13.52 11.98
N SER A 84 -14.15 -13.08 11.03
CA SER A 84 -14.20 -11.67 10.62
C SER A 84 -14.73 -10.74 11.74
N SER A 85 -15.65 -11.20 12.60
CA SER A 85 -16.13 -10.41 13.74
C SER A 85 -15.10 -10.35 14.86
N ILE A 86 -14.33 -11.43 15.07
CA ILE A 86 -13.23 -11.47 16.04
C ILE A 86 -12.14 -10.47 15.63
N ILE A 87 -11.76 -10.44 14.34
CA ILE A 87 -10.80 -9.49 13.78
C ILE A 87 -11.32 -8.06 13.95
N ALA A 88 -12.55 -7.79 13.55
CA ALA A 88 -13.18 -6.48 13.65
C ALA A 88 -13.22 -5.96 15.10
N ASN A 89 -13.61 -6.79 16.06
CA ASN A 89 -13.59 -6.47 17.49
C ASN A 89 -12.17 -6.29 18.03
N SER A 90 -11.20 -7.01 17.47
CA SER A 90 -9.80 -6.86 17.86
C SER A 90 -9.25 -5.50 17.50
N ILE A 91 -9.62 -4.95 16.34
CA ILE A 91 -9.15 -3.65 15.85
C ILE A 91 -9.94 -2.49 16.46
N ASN A 92 -11.15 -2.72 16.96
CA ASN A 92 -12.02 -1.62 17.43
C ASN A 92 -11.53 -0.93 18.71
N ASN A 93 -10.65 -1.55 19.50
CA ASN A 93 -10.08 -0.94 20.68
C ASN A 93 -9.10 0.19 20.31
N LYS A 94 -9.13 1.32 21.05
CA LYS A 94 -8.24 2.48 20.84
C LYS A 94 -6.75 2.08 20.80
N ARG A 95 -6.32 1.21 21.69
CA ARG A 95 -4.94 0.71 21.78
C ARG A 95 -4.54 -0.11 20.54
N SER A 96 -5.42 -0.99 20.08
CA SER A 96 -5.18 -1.78 18.87
C SER A 96 -5.13 -0.91 17.61
N LYS A 97 -5.96 0.13 17.51
CA LYS A 97 -5.89 1.11 16.43
C LYS A 97 -4.55 1.85 16.41
N GLN A 98 -4.04 2.25 17.57
CA GLN A 98 -2.72 2.89 17.66
C GLN A 98 -1.59 1.96 17.23
N ILE A 99 -1.62 0.69 17.66
CA ILE A 99 -0.64 -0.32 17.25
C ILE A 99 -0.72 -0.56 15.75
N PHE A 100 -1.93 -0.72 15.21
CA PHE A 100 -2.15 -0.86 13.77
C PHE A 100 -1.50 0.29 12.97
N VAL A 101 -1.81 1.53 13.33
CA VAL A 101 -1.30 2.71 12.63
C VAL A 101 0.22 2.82 12.77
N ALA A 102 0.74 2.66 14.00
CA ALA A 102 2.19 2.73 14.24
C ALA A 102 2.96 1.67 13.48
N SER A 103 2.47 0.41 13.47
CA SER A 103 3.11 -0.69 12.74
C SER A 103 3.00 -0.52 11.23
N ALA A 104 1.85 -0.07 10.72
CA ALA A 104 1.66 0.19 9.29
C ALA A 104 2.58 1.31 8.78
N ILE A 105 2.69 2.41 9.54
CA ILE A 105 3.59 3.52 9.19
C ILE A 105 5.05 3.07 9.30
N GLY A 106 5.44 2.42 10.40
CA GLY A 106 6.81 1.94 10.61
C GLY A 106 7.25 0.99 9.50
N TYR A 107 6.40 0.03 9.14
CA TYR A 107 6.68 -0.87 8.03
C TYR A 107 6.68 -0.15 6.67
N GLY A 108 5.76 0.80 6.46
CA GLY A 108 5.72 1.61 5.25
C GLY A 108 7.01 2.39 5.01
N ILE A 109 7.59 3.00 6.06
CA ILE A 109 8.89 3.68 5.99
C ILE A 109 10.00 2.68 5.66
N PHE A 110 10.04 1.54 6.36
CA PHE A 110 11.02 0.49 6.10
C PHE A 110 10.93 -0.03 4.65
N PHE A 111 9.72 -0.32 4.19
CA PHE A 111 9.50 -0.76 2.81
C PHE A 111 9.89 0.31 1.79
N SER A 112 9.63 1.60 2.07
CA SER A 112 10.02 2.70 1.18
C SER A 112 11.54 2.77 0.96
N LEU A 113 12.32 2.48 2.00
CA LEU A 113 13.77 2.44 1.91
C LEU A 113 14.26 1.21 1.13
N THR A 114 13.70 0.03 1.42
CA THR A 114 14.15 -1.22 0.81
C THR A 114 13.68 -1.39 -0.65
N SER A 115 12.51 -0.83 -1.01
CA SER A 115 11.97 -0.88 -2.37
C SER A 115 12.49 0.22 -3.29
N GLY A 116 13.34 1.12 -2.77
CA GLY A 116 13.86 2.25 -3.55
C GLY A 116 12.82 3.34 -3.86
N ILE A 117 11.71 3.39 -3.11
CA ILE A 117 10.78 4.53 -3.16
C ILE A 117 11.46 5.75 -2.54
N LEU A 118 12.08 5.60 -1.37
CA LEU A 118 12.94 6.60 -0.77
C LEU A 118 14.39 6.25 -1.10
N VAL A 119 15.02 7.07 -1.94
CA VAL A 119 16.40 6.89 -2.42
C VAL A 119 17.32 7.79 -1.61
N TYR A 120 18.26 7.20 -0.89
CA TYR A 120 19.32 7.91 -0.21
C TYR A 120 20.67 7.38 -0.67
N GLN A 121 21.44 8.20 -1.38
CA GLN A 121 22.75 7.85 -1.94
C GLN A 121 23.77 8.92 -1.54
N PRO A 122 24.49 8.74 -0.42
CA PRO A 122 25.43 9.75 0.08
C PRO A 122 26.66 9.92 -0.82
N GLU A 123 27.00 8.91 -1.62
CA GLU A 123 28.17 8.91 -2.51
C GLU A 123 27.88 9.51 -3.90
N VAL A 124 26.59 9.74 -4.23
CA VAL A 124 26.17 10.22 -5.55
C VAL A 124 25.58 11.62 -5.42
N ILE A 125 26.15 12.57 -6.17
CA ILE A 125 25.60 13.92 -6.31
C ILE A 125 24.63 13.92 -7.47
N PHE A 126 23.31 14.05 -7.20
CA PHE A 126 22.26 13.90 -8.21
C PHE A 126 22.35 14.95 -9.32
N SER A 127 22.75 16.19 -9.01
CA SER A 127 22.92 17.23 -10.03
C SER A 127 24.03 16.91 -11.01
N GLU A 128 25.15 16.34 -10.56
CA GLU A 128 26.28 15.98 -11.43
C GLU A 128 26.02 14.67 -12.18
N HIS A 129 25.54 13.65 -11.45
CA HIS A 129 25.39 12.30 -12.04
C HIS A 129 24.19 12.18 -12.99
N TYR A 130 23.07 12.82 -12.66
CA TYR A 130 21.83 12.76 -13.45
C TYR A 130 21.52 14.05 -14.23
N GLY A 131 22.33 15.09 -14.08
CA GLY A 131 22.10 16.40 -14.72
C GLY A 131 20.84 17.11 -14.22
N LEU A 132 20.39 16.82 -12.99
CA LEU A 132 19.16 17.33 -12.43
C LEU A 132 19.36 18.68 -11.75
N LYS A 133 18.40 19.59 -11.95
CA LYS A 133 18.32 20.80 -11.10
C LYS A 133 17.65 20.42 -9.79
N ILE A 134 18.21 20.81 -8.66
CA ILE A 134 17.69 20.49 -7.33
C ILE A 134 17.17 21.75 -6.65
N PRO A 135 15.97 21.72 -6.08
CA PRO A 135 14.99 20.63 -6.07
C PRO A 135 14.25 20.49 -7.41
N SER A 136 13.93 19.26 -7.80
CA SER A 136 13.13 19.00 -9.02
C SER A 136 12.19 17.82 -8.84
N ALA A 137 11.08 17.85 -9.60
CA ALA A 137 10.16 16.74 -9.68
C ALA A 137 9.70 16.60 -11.14
N TYR A 138 9.73 15.37 -11.64
CA TYR A 138 9.30 15.04 -13.00
C TYR A 138 8.66 13.66 -13.07
N ILE A 139 7.93 13.42 -14.15
CA ILE A 139 7.33 12.12 -14.43
C ILE A 139 8.12 11.49 -15.57
N THR A 140 8.52 10.23 -15.38
CA THR A 140 9.05 9.40 -16.46
C THR A 140 7.90 8.57 -17.02
N PRO A 141 7.35 8.93 -18.20
CA PRO A 141 6.09 8.36 -18.65
C PRO A 141 6.24 7.01 -19.33
N CYS A 142 7.42 6.64 -19.84
CA CYS A 142 7.60 5.44 -20.66
C CYS A 142 8.92 4.71 -20.44
N CYS A 143 9.03 3.62 -21.16
CA CYS A 143 10.28 2.92 -21.45
C CYS A 143 10.80 2.05 -20.29
N GLY A 144 9.90 1.50 -19.49
CA GLY A 144 10.21 0.53 -18.44
C GLY A 144 9.41 -0.76 -18.53
N PRO A 145 9.72 -1.75 -17.68
CA PRO A 145 8.94 -2.98 -17.60
C PRO A 145 7.48 -2.70 -17.20
N PRO A 146 6.53 -3.57 -17.58
CA PRO A 146 5.12 -3.41 -17.20
C PRO A 146 4.92 -3.22 -15.69
N GLY A 147 4.15 -2.19 -15.31
CA GLY A 147 3.88 -1.84 -13.90
C GLY A 147 4.95 -0.95 -13.25
N TYR A 148 6.10 -0.73 -13.90
CA TYR A 148 7.13 0.19 -13.41
C TYR A 148 6.92 1.62 -13.90
N MET A 149 6.21 1.77 -15.00
CA MET A 149 5.84 3.07 -15.56
C MET A 149 4.35 3.35 -15.37
N PRO A 150 4.00 4.64 -15.25
CA PRO A 150 4.85 5.82 -15.15
C PRO A 150 5.51 5.94 -13.77
N SER A 151 6.74 6.42 -13.70
CA SER A 151 7.38 6.70 -12.41
C SER A 151 7.43 8.20 -12.12
N ILE A 152 7.15 8.59 -10.87
CA ILE A 152 7.34 9.95 -10.37
C ILE A 152 8.69 9.99 -9.67
N VAL A 153 9.55 10.89 -10.11
CA VAL A 153 10.85 11.12 -9.50
C VAL A 153 10.89 12.54 -8.93
N ALA A 154 11.24 12.66 -7.66
CA ALA A 154 11.43 13.94 -7.00
C ALA A 154 12.79 13.93 -6.28
N ALA A 155 13.68 14.83 -6.65
CA ALA A 155 14.94 15.07 -5.96
C ALA A 155 14.78 16.24 -5.00
N PHE A 156 14.96 15.99 -3.70
CA PHE A 156 14.83 17.02 -2.66
C PHE A 156 16.16 17.66 -2.34
N THR A 157 17.20 16.83 -2.27
CA THR A 157 18.59 17.24 -2.03
C THR A 157 19.52 16.50 -2.99
N GLU A 158 20.81 16.81 -2.95
CA GLU A 158 21.83 16.15 -3.77
C GLU A 158 21.97 14.65 -3.52
N HIS A 159 21.46 14.16 -2.39
CA HIS A 159 21.62 12.76 -1.97
C HIS A 159 20.30 12.08 -1.61
N LEU A 160 19.20 12.85 -1.54
CA LEU A 160 17.90 12.34 -1.12
C LEU A 160 16.84 12.60 -2.20
N GLY A 161 16.21 11.54 -2.67
CA GLY A 161 15.14 11.59 -3.64
C GLY A 161 14.00 10.63 -3.32
N LEU A 162 12.91 10.79 -4.02
CA LEU A 162 11.73 9.93 -4.00
C LEU A 162 11.49 9.41 -5.42
N LYS A 163 11.35 8.10 -5.57
CA LYS A 163 10.96 7.46 -6.84
C LYS A 163 9.72 6.61 -6.63
N ILE A 164 8.57 7.15 -6.99
CA ILE A 164 7.30 6.43 -6.86
C ILE A 164 7.05 5.63 -8.14
N ILE A 165 7.06 4.32 -7.98
CA ILE A 165 6.73 3.33 -9.02
C ILE A 165 5.34 2.77 -8.69
N PRO A 166 4.39 2.69 -9.65
CA PRO A 166 3.01 2.30 -9.34
C PRO A 166 2.88 0.94 -8.67
N VAL A 167 3.60 -0.08 -9.15
CA VAL A 167 3.56 -1.42 -8.55
C VAL A 167 4.11 -1.41 -7.12
N ASN A 168 5.20 -0.70 -6.86
CA ASN A 168 5.78 -0.58 -5.52
C ASN A 168 4.84 0.16 -4.57
N LEU A 169 4.13 1.20 -5.07
CA LEU A 169 3.13 1.91 -4.29
C LEU A 169 1.96 1.00 -3.86
N VAL A 170 1.44 0.20 -4.80
CA VAL A 170 0.35 -0.76 -4.51
C VAL A 170 0.82 -1.81 -3.51
N LEU A 171 2.01 -2.37 -3.70
CA LEU A 171 2.60 -3.33 -2.77
C LEU A 171 2.84 -2.72 -1.40
N GLN A 172 3.40 -1.51 -1.33
CA GLN A 172 3.65 -0.80 -0.07
C GLN A 172 2.37 -0.60 0.73
N VAL A 173 1.32 -0.07 0.12
CA VAL A 173 0.04 0.17 0.81
C VAL A 173 -0.57 -1.15 1.30
N THR A 174 -0.58 -2.18 0.42
CA THR A 174 -1.17 -3.48 0.74
C THR A 174 -0.42 -4.19 1.86
N VAL A 175 0.90 -4.29 1.75
CA VAL A 175 1.71 -5.02 2.74
C VAL A 175 1.77 -4.27 4.06
N SER A 176 1.90 -2.94 4.05
CA SER A 176 1.86 -2.12 5.28
C SER A 176 0.54 -2.28 6.02
N PHE A 177 -0.59 -2.33 5.30
CA PHE A 177 -1.91 -2.59 5.87
C PHE A 177 -1.97 -3.99 6.52
N LEU A 178 -1.52 -5.03 5.82
CA LEU A 178 -1.52 -6.40 6.32
C LEU A 178 -0.60 -6.58 7.54
N VAL A 179 0.57 -5.97 7.53
CA VAL A 179 1.50 -5.97 8.66
C VAL A 179 0.89 -5.26 9.86
N GLY A 180 0.32 -4.07 9.67
CA GLY A 180 -0.38 -3.34 10.73
C GLY A 180 -1.52 -4.17 11.35
N LEU A 181 -2.32 -4.84 10.49
CA LEU A 181 -3.41 -5.72 10.92
C LEU A 181 -2.91 -6.89 11.77
N ASN A 182 -1.86 -7.57 11.31
CA ASN A 182 -1.25 -8.69 12.02
C ASN A 182 -0.71 -8.27 13.39
N PHE A 183 -0.01 -7.13 13.48
CA PHE A 183 0.49 -6.61 14.76
C PHE A 183 -0.64 -6.25 15.73
N ALA A 184 -1.71 -5.65 15.24
CA ALA A 184 -2.88 -5.30 16.07
C ALA A 184 -3.56 -6.56 16.65
N ILE A 185 -3.71 -7.61 15.84
CA ILE A 185 -4.30 -8.89 16.27
C ILE A 185 -3.37 -9.61 17.24
N ALA A 186 -2.07 -9.72 16.92
CA ALA A 186 -1.08 -10.38 17.75
C ALA A 186 -0.95 -9.73 19.13
N SER A 187 -0.95 -8.38 19.18
CA SER A 187 -0.90 -7.65 20.44
C SER A 187 -2.09 -7.94 21.35
N LYS A 188 -3.28 -8.10 20.77
CA LYS A 188 -4.49 -8.46 21.56
C LYS A 188 -4.44 -9.90 22.02
N ALA A 189 -4.03 -10.82 21.17
CA ALA A 189 -3.83 -12.22 21.53
C ALA A 189 -2.84 -12.34 22.70
N PHE A 190 -1.71 -11.63 22.63
CA PHE A 190 -0.70 -11.59 23.70
C PHE A 190 -1.28 -11.10 25.04
N LEU A 191 -2.12 -10.05 25.03
CA LEU A 191 -2.75 -9.53 26.23
C LEU A 191 -3.72 -10.53 26.87
N ILE A 192 -4.46 -11.30 26.06
CA ILE A 192 -5.38 -12.34 26.54
C ILE A 192 -4.58 -13.49 27.18
N TYR A 193 -3.55 -14.00 26.48
CA TYR A 193 -2.71 -15.07 26.97
C TYR A 193 -1.92 -14.72 28.25
N LYS A 194 -1.41 -13.49 28.33
CA LYS A 194 -0.74 -12.99 29.55
C LYS A 194 -1.66 -13.06 30.78
N LYS A 195 -2.97 -12.87 30.58
CA LYS A 195 -3.97 -12.94 31.64
C LYS A 195 -4.27 -14.38 32.05
N GLU A 196 -4.09 -15.35 31.15
CA GLU A 196 -4.38 -16.78 31.37
C GLU A 196 -3.14 -17.64 31.71
N GLY A 197 -1.96 -17.03 31.85
CA GLY A 197 -0.73 -17.70 32.35
C GLY A 197 -0.05 -18.66 31.37
N GLY A 198 -0.36 -18.61 30.07
CA GLY A 198 0.15 -19.55 29.08
C GLY A 198 1.46 -19.12 28.38
N MET A 199 2.47 -20.00 28.39
CA MET A 199 3.81 -19.81 27.81
C MET A 199 3.88 -20.06 26.26
N GLY A 200 2.72 -20.30 25.58
CA GLY A 200 2.66 -20.66 24.15
C GLY A 200 2.84 -19.53 23.16
N THR A 201 3.03 -18.30 23.60
CA THR A 201 2.97 -17.09 22.76
C THR A 201 4.22 -16.83 21.93
N PHE A 202 5.38 -17.39 22.30
CA PHE A 202 6.62 -17.16 21.56
C PHE A 202 6.59 -17.75 20.14
N GLY A 203 5.94 -18.91 19.96
CA GLY A 203 5.82 -19.55 18.65
C GLY A 203 4.94 -18.79 17.65
N ALA A 204 3.86 -18.17 18.12
CA ALA A 204 2.95 -17.41 17.25
C ALA A 204 3.56 -16.08 16.81
N VAL A 205 4.34 -15.41 17.66
CA VAL A 205 5.01 -14.15 17.34
C VAL A 205 6.17 -14.37 16.38
N THR A 206 6.99 -15.41 16.61
CA THR A 206 8.11 -15.76 15.70
C THR A 206 7.60 -16.16 14.30
N GLY A 207 6.51 -16.89 14.18
CA GLY A 207 5.91 -17.26 12.89
C GLY A 207 5.45 -16.06 12.08
N LEU A 208 4.99 -14.99 12.73
CA LEU A 208 4.59 -13.74 12.08
C LEU A 208 5.78 -12.93 11.51
N PHE A 209 6.94 -13.00 12.16
CA PHE A 209 8.16 -12.33 11.68
C PHE A 209 8.84 -13.06 10.51
N ILE A 210 8.69 -14.39 10.43
CA ILE A 210 9.31 -15.21 9.37
C ILE A 210 8.54 -15.09 8.04
N ALA A 211 7.27 -14.73 8.06
CA ALA A 211 6.44 -14.55 6.87
C ALA A 211 6.61 -13.16 6.22
N CYS A 212 7.79 -12.54 6.30
CA CYS A 212 8.06 -11.28 5.60
C CYS A 212 8.46 -11.59 4.14
N PRO A 213 7.55 -11.44 3.15
CA PRO A 213 7.86 -11.73 1.75
C PRO A 213 8.87 -10.76 1.13
N ALA A 214 9.21 -9.68 1.82
CA ALA A 214 10.20 -8.71 1.35
C ALA A 214 11.66 -9.21 1.42
N CYS A 215 11.93 -10.31 2.17
CA CYS A 215 13.27 -10.87 2.25
C CYS A 215 13.61 -11.83 1.09
N ALA A 216 12.67 -12.16 0.22
CA ALA A 216 12.84 -13.14 -0.86
C ALA A 216 13.07 -12.49 -2.25
N GLY A 217 13.27 -11.20 -2.33
CA GLY A 217 13.27 -10.44 -3.59
C GLY A 217 14.50 -9.55 -3.82
N THR A 218 15.67 -9.94 -3.36
CA THR A 218 16.96 -9.34 -3.80
C THR A 218 17.82 -10.35 -4.49
#